data_1abda6bc5d4f31cc45bf95db2da28233
#
_entry.id   1abda6bc5d4f31cc45bf95db2da28233
#
_cell.length_a   1.000
_cell.length_b   1.000
_cell.length_c   1.000
_cell.angle_alpha   90.00
_cell.angle_beta   90.00
_cell.angle_gamma   90.00
#
_symmetry.space_group_name_H-M   'P 1'
#
loop_
_entity.id
_entity.type
_entity.pdbx_description
1 polymer ?
#
loop_
_entity_poly.entity_id
_entity_poly.type
_entity_poly.pdbx_seq_one_letter_code
_entity_poly.pdbx_strand_id
1 'polypeptide(L)'
;MIRILSAFPSPVISADIVFLTGISFTDAALVIVEKDRHSITVSINEKVNLNDLIQQENTQNYTVKIVANLPYYITTPIIMKLLEEKLNIDSITVMVQKEVADRLTEIPGGKNTGAITYCVYYYSEPQEVLTVPNTSFVPEPKVCSEVIKLNIRKEPPVVLKDEKIFFKVVKASFMQRRKTLLNGLANAGIASKEKLKEILQELNLSENVRGESLGIEQFAEIANKLC
;
A
#
# COMPACT_ATOMS: atom_id res chain seq x y z
N MET A 1 -4.07 2.71 -27.05
CA MET A 1 -3.85 1.25 -27.17
C MET A 1 -2.42 0.97 -26.77
N ILE A 2 -2.18 0.56 -25.50
CA ILE A 2 -0.84 0.19 -25.08
C ILE A 2 -0.57 -1.21 -25.63
N ARG A 3 0.32 -1.30 -26.62
CA ARG A 3 0.97 -2.58 -26.93
C ARG A 3 2.15 -2.74 -25.98
N ILE A 4 1.99 -3.49 -24.91
CA ILE A 4 3.11 -4.10 -24.19
C ILE A 4 3.49 -5.31 -25.06
N LEU A 5 4.25 -5.05 -26.12
CA LEU A 5 4.72 -6.07 -27.03
C LEU A 5 6.01 -6.69 -26.46
N SER A 6 5.96 -7.98 -26.17
CA SER A 6 7.08 -8.95 -26.27
C SER A 6 8.41 -8.63 -25.58
N ALA A 7 8.45 -7.80 -24.54
CA ALA A 7 9.70 -7.49 -23.83
C ALA A 7 9.91 -8.36 -22.57
N PHE A 8 9.13 -9.38 -22.37
CA PHE A 8 9.29 -10.25 -21.20
C PHE A 8 9.97 -11.56 -21.60
N PRO A 9 11.20 -11.82 -21.11
CA PRO A 9 11.76 -13.16 -21.22
C PRO A 9 10.88 -14.09 -20.36
N SER A 10 10.26 -15.08 -21.01
CA SER A 10 9.67 -16.20 -20.29
C SER A 10 10.81 -16.90 -19.54
N PRO A 11 10.84 -16.91 -18.20
CA PRO A 11 9.99 -17.73 -17.30
C PRO A 11 9.57 -17.06 -15.97
N VAL A 12 9.53 -15.73 -15.90
CA VAL A 12 9.21 -15.00 -14.65
C VAL A 12 7.71 -14.76 -14.47
N ILE A 13 6.94 -14.99 -15.51
CA ILE A 13 5.48 -14.93 -15.40
C ILE A 13 5.01 -16.34 -15.04
N SER A 14 4.86 -16.60 -13.73
CA SER A 14 4.01 -17.73 -13.34
C SER A 14 2.64 -17.51 -13.96
N ALA A 15 1.92 -18.59 -14.29
CA ALA A 15 0.64 -18.60 -15.02
C ALA A 15 -0.48 -17.71 -14.41
N ASP A 16 -0.16 -16.90 -13.43
CA ASP A 16 -1.04 -16.11 -12.58
C ASP A 16 -1.12 -14.61 -12.95
N ILE A 17 -0.37 -14.12 -13.95
CA ILE A 17 -0.42 -12.71 -14.35
C ILE A 17 -0.98 -12.62 -15.76
N VAL A 18 -2.28 -12.33 -15.86
CA VAL A 18 -2.92 -11.97 -17.13
C VAL A 18 -2.89 -10.45 -17.28
N PHE A 19 -2.02 -9.94 -18.14
CA PHE A 19 -2.09 -8.54 -18.54
C PHE A 19 -3.25 -8.38 -19.52
N LEU A 20 -4.28 -7.68 -19.10
CA LEU A 20 -5.37 -7.31 -19.97
C LEU A 20 -4.91 -6.25 -20.98
N THR A 21 -4.65 -6.69 -22.21
CA THR A 21 -4.44 -5.82 -23.35
C THR A 21 -5.81 -5.35 -23.85
N GLY A 22 -6.09 -4.05 -23.75
CA GLY A 22 -7.28 -3.47 -24.34
C GLY A 22 -8.04 -2.43 -23.53
N ILE A 23 -7.59 -2.10 -22.32
CA ILE A 23 -8.25 -1.11 -21.47
C ILE A 23 -7.76 0.30 -21.81
N SER A 24 -8.67 1.21 -22.06
CA SER A 24 -8.40 2.64 -22.27
C SER A 24 -7.83 3.26 -20.99
N PHE A 25 -6.85 4.19 -21.13
CA PHE A 25 -6.20 4.88 -20.01
C PHE A 25 -7.11 5.75 -19.14
N THR A 26 -8.37 5.89 -19.47
CA THR A 26 -9.33 6.71 -18.74
C THR A 26 -10.05 5.95 -17.62
N ASP A 27 -10.01 4.62 -17.65
CA ASP A 27 -10.71 3.79 -16.67
C ASP A 27 -9.70 2.94 -15.90
N ALA A 28 -9.61 3.17 -14.59
CA ALA A 28 -8.87 2.29 -13.72
C ALA A 28 -9.62 0.96 -13.62
N ALA A 29 -9.08 -0.06 -14.24
CA ALA A 29 -9.67 -1.39 -14.18
C ALA A 29 -9.00 -2.20 -13.08
N LEU A 30 -9.79 -2.70 -12.18
CA LEU A 30 -9.41 -3.70 -11.19
C LEU A 30 -9.77 -5.07 -11.74
N VAL A 31 -8.78 -5.96 -11.83
CA VAL A 31 -9.01 -7.34 -12.25
C VAL A 31 -8.84 -8.24 -11.05
N ILE A 32 -9.89 -8.96 -10.72
CA ILE A 32 -9.85 -10.01 -9.72
C ILE A 32 -9.59 -11.31 -10.47
N VAL A 33 -8.44 -11.94 -10.22
CA VAL A 33 -8.07 -13.21 -10.86
C VAL A 33 -8.28 -14.34 -9.86
N GLU A 34 -9.16 -15.24 -10.23
CA GLU A 34 -9.38 -16.49 -9.53
C GLU A 34 -8.56 -17.62 -10.19
N LYS A 35 -8.19 -18.64 -9.43
CA LYS A 35 -7.47 -19.82 -9.94
C LYS A 35 -8.37 -20.49 -10.99
N ASP A 36 -7.84 -20.80 -12.17
CA ASP A 36 -8.48 -21.47 -13.31
C ASP A 36 -9.35 -20.62 -14.28
N ARG A 37 -8.89 -19.40 -14.62
CA ARG A 37 -9.36 -18.61 -15.78
C ARG A 37 -10.63 -17.76 -15.64
N HIS A 38 -11.16 -17.54 -14.47
CA HIS A 38 -12.20 -16.54 -14.29
C HIS A 38 -11.59 -15.21 -13.88
N SER A 39 -11.71 -14.20 -14.74
CA SER A 39 -11.30 -12.83 -14.42
C SER A 39 -12.53 -11.93 -14.45
N ILE A 40 -12.70 -11.12 -13.41
CA ILE A 40 -13.75 -10.12 -13.35
C ILE A 40 -13.07 -8.76 -13.47
N THR A 41 -13.53 -7.97 -14.43
CA THR A 41 -13.06 -6.58 -14.58
C THR A 41 -14.04 -5.65 -13.89
N VAL A 42 -13.56 -4.90 -12.90
CA VAL A 42 -14.36 -3.90 -12.19
C VAL A 42 -13.81 -2.52 -12.48
N SER A 43 -14.67 -1.61 -12.94
CA SER A 43 -14.32 -0.20 -13.07
C SER A 43 -14.33 0.47 -11.68
N ILE A 44 -13.25 1.18 -11.33
CA ILE A 44 -13.13 1.85 -10.02
C ILE A 44 -14.14 3.01 -9.87
N ASN A 45 -14.75 3.45 -10.97
CA ASN A 45 -15.77 4.50 -10.94
C ASN A 45 -17.15 4.02 -10.43
N GLU A 46 -17.34 2.72 -10.30
CA GLU A 46 -18.57 2.16 -9.75
C GLU A 46 -18.48 2.06 -8.22
N LYS A 47 -19.60 2.36 -7.56
CA LYS A 47 -19.74 2.14 -6.10
C LYS A 47 -19.96 0.65 -5.81
N VAL A 48 -19.01 -0.18 -6.20
CA VAL A 48 -19.06 -1.62 -5.97
C VAL A 48 -18.47 -1.95 -4.63
N ASN A 49 -19.17 -2.72 -3.81
CA ASN A 49 -18.61 -3.33 -2.62
C ASN A 49 -17.80 -4.56 -3.06
N LEU A 50 -16.47 -4.46 -2.98
CA LEU A 50 -15.57 -5.53 -3.44
C LEU A 50 -15.73 -6.82 -2.61
N ASN A 51 -16.03 -6.74 -1.32
CA ASN A 51 -16.27 -7.92 -0.50
C ASN A 51 -17.53 -8.67 -0.96
N ASP A 52 -18.62 -7.96 -1.25
CA ASP A 52 -19.85 -8.56 -1.74
C ASP A 52 -19.62 -9.22 -3.11
N LEU A 53 -18.89 -8.54 -3.99
CA LEU A 53 -18.53 -9.08 -5.29
C LEU A 53 -17.69 -10.35 -5.17
N ILE A 54 -16.64 -10.32 -4.35
CA ILE A 54 -15.78 -11.49 -4.10
C ILE A 54 -16.61 -12.65 -3.55
N GLN A 55 -17.53 -12.41 -2.62
CA GLN A 55 -18.38 -13.46 -2.04
C GLN A 55 -19.36 -14.05 -3.06
N GLN A 56 -19.94 -13.22 -3.92
CA GLN A 56 -20.90 -13.67 -4.93
C GLN A 56 -20.23 -14.51 -6.02
N GLU A 57 -19.05 -14.11 -6.46
CA GLU A 57 -18.35 -14.74 -7.57
C GLU A 57 -17.47 -15.91 -7.13
N ASN A 58 -16.92 -15.86 -5.91
CA ASN A 58 -16.04 -16.91 -5.38
C ASN A 58 -16.81 -18.05 -4.68
N THR A 59 -17.71 -18.70 -5.41
CA THR A 59 -18.55 -19.79 -4.88
C THR A 59 -17.79 -21.07 -4.55
N GLN A 60 -16.55 -21.22 -5.04
CA GLN A 60 -15.73 -22.43 -4.87
C GLN A 60 -14.54 -22.21 -3.92
N ASN A 61 -14.50 -21.11 -3.19
CA ASN A 61 -13.43 -20.78 -2.22
C ASN A 61 -12.02 -20.75 -2.82
N TYR A 62 -11.89 -20.22 -4.02
CA TYR A 62 -10.59 -20.05 -4.67
C TYR A 62 -9.77 -18.92 -4.03
N THR A 63 -8.49 -18.98 -4.28
CA THR A 63 -7.54 -17.90 -3.97
C THR A 63 -7.83 -16.68 -4.84
N VAL A 64 -8.16 -15.55 -4.23
CA VAL A 64 -8.44 -14.30 -4.94
C VAL A 64 -7.21 -13.42 -4.96
N LYS A 65 -6.86 -12.89 -6.12
CA LYS A 65 -5.74 -11.96 -6.33
C LYS A 65 -6.24 -10.73 -7.08
N ILE A 66 -5.73 -9.57 -6.71
CA ILE A 66 -6.01 -8.32 -7.42
C ILE A 66 -4.82 -7.99 -8.31
N VAL A 67 -5.09 -7.74 -9.60
CA VAL A 67 -4.08 -7.24 -10.55
C VAL A 67 -4.61 -5.97 -11.19
N ALA A 68 -3.88 -4.86 -11.06
CA ALA A 68 -4.33 -3.58 -11.56
C ALA A 68 -3.20 -2.74 -12.19
N ASN A 69 -3.53 -2.07 -13.29
CA ASN A 69 -2.77 -0.96 -13.81
C ASN A 69 -3.48 0.34 -13.41
N LEU A 70 -2.95 1.02 -12.38
CA LEU A 70 -3.62 2.16 -11.78
C LEU A 70 -3.15 3.49 -12.39
N PRO A 71 -4.07 4.45 -12.62
CA PRO A 71 -3.69 5.81 -12.95
C PRO A 71 -2.83 6.39 -11.82
N TYR A 72 -1.70 7.00 -12.16
CA TYR A 72 -0.71 7.47 -11.18
C TYR A 72 -1.26 8.44 -10.14
N TYR A 73 -2.23 9.29 -10.53
CA TYR A 73 -2.79 10.32 -9.64
C TYR A 73 -3.70 9.77 -8.53
N ILE A 74 -4.19 8.52 -8.64
CA ILE A 74 -5.08 7.89 -7.65
C ILE A 74 -4.54 6.57 -7.10
N THR A 75 -3.33 6.18 -7.47
CA THR A 75 -2.70 4.93 -7.04
C THR A 75 -2.72 4.74 -5.52
N THR A 76 -2.18 5.72 -4.77
CA THR A 76 -2.11 5.67 -3.31
C THR A 76 -3.48 5.52 -2.63
N PRO A 77 -4.49 6.34 -2.94
CA PRO A 77 -5.83 6.18 -2.37
C PRO A 77 -6.45 4.80 -2.63
N ILE A 78 -6.24 4.24 -3.83
CA ILE A 78 -6.79 2.93 -4.17
C ILE A 78 -6.13 1.83 -3.36
N ILE A 79 -4.79 1.80 -3.31
CA ILE A 79 -4.05 0.79 -2.53
C ILE A 79 -4.45 0.87 -1.05
N MET A 80 -4.51 2.08 -0.48
CA MET A 80 -4.96 2.27 0.90
C MET A 80 -6.35 1.68 1.13
N LYS A 81 -7.31 2.00 0.26
CA LYS A 81 -8.67 1.48 0.35
C LYS A 81 -8.70 -0.04 0.31
N LEU A 82 -8.00 -0.66 -0.65
CA LEU A 82 -7.96 -2.12 -0.80
C LEU A 82 -7.39 -2.82 0.45
N LEU A 83 -6.38 -2.22 1.08
CA LEU A 83 -5.77 -2.76 2.30
C LEU A 83 -6.66 -2.56 3.54
N GLU A 84 -7.27 -1.38 3.68
CA GLU A 84 -8.12 -1.04 4.83
C GLU A 84 -9.46 -1.79 4.83
N GLU A 85 -9.99 -2.16 3.66
CA GLU A 85 -11.24 -2.94 3.53
C GLU A 85 -11.08 -4.40 3.98
N LYS A 86 -9.85 -4.85 4.27
CA LYS A 86 -9.54 -6.23 4.73
C LYS A 86 -10.22 -7.30 3.87
N LEU A 87 -10.05 -7.14 2.56
CA LEU A 87 -10.62 -8.07 1.58
C LEU A 87 -10.05 -9.48 1.79
N ASN A 88 -10.88 -10.50 1.54
CA ASN A 88 -10.42 -11.89 1.55
C ASN A 88 -9.66 -12.21 0.25
N ILE A 89 -8.43 -11.71 0.16
CA ILE A 89 -7.55 -11.84 -0.99
C ILE A 89 -6.15 -12.26 -0.55
N ASP A 90 -5.39 -12.90 -1.45
CA ASP A 90 -4.00 -13.32 -1.17
C ASP A 90 -2.99 -12.21 -1.48
N SER A 91 -3.20 -11.50 -2.57
CA SER A 91 -2.22 -10.49 -3.01
C SER A 91 -2.84 -9.42 -3.89
N ILE A 92 -2.17 -8.26 -3.91
CA ILE A 92 -2.44 -7.14 -4.82
C ILE A 92 -1.18 -6.93 -5.65
N THR A 93 -1.29 -7.07 -6.97
CA THR A 93 -0.20 -6.78 -7.91
C THR A 93 -0.55 -5.54 -8.70
N VAL A 94 0.29 -4.52 -8.63
CA VAL A 94 0.02 -3.23 -9.27
C VAL A 94 1.25 -2.69 -9.99
N MET A 95 1.02 -1.98 -11.10
CA MET A 95 2.04 -1.17 -11.74
C MET A 95 1.88 0.28 -11.28
N VAL A 96 2.97 0.85 -10.77
CA VAL A 96 3.02 2.20 -10.21
C VAL A 96 4.27 2.95 -10.70
N GLN A 97 4.35 4.26 -10.47
CA GLN A 97 5.59 5.00 -10.70
C GLN A 97 6.70 4.50 -9.78
N LYS A 98 7.95 4.48 -10.27
CA LYS A 98 9.12 4.02 -9.50
C LYS A 98 9.23 4.67 -8.13
N GLU A 99 9.06 5.98 -8.03
CA GLU A 99 9.10 6.71 -6.75
C GLU A 99 8.00 6.24 -5.77
N VAL A 100 6.84 5.87 -6.29
CA VAL A 100 5.74 5.33 -5.46
C VAL A 100 6.07 3.91 -5.03
N ALA A 101 6.61 3.08 -5.94
CA ALA A 101 7.07 1.74 -5.61
C ALA A 101 8.10 1.77 -4.48
N ASP A 102 9.12 2.61 -4.59
CA ASP A 102 10.17 2.78 -3.57
C ASP A 102 9.61 3.10 -2.18
N ARG A 103 8.49 3.82 -2.11
CA ARG A 103 7.81 4.10 -0.82
C ARG A 103 6.96 2.94 -0.33
N LEU A 104 6.34 2.21 -1.26
CA LEU A 104 5.45 1.08 -0.93
C LEU A 104 6.24 -0.15 -0.48
N THR A 105 7.46 -0.34 -1.04
CA THR A 105 8.32 -1.49 -0.74
C THR A 105 9.36 -1.19 0.33
N GLU A 106 9.48 0.08 0.78
CA GLU A 106 10.42 0.48 1.83
C GLU A 106 10.08 -0.18 3.17
N ILE A 107 11.09 -0.44 3.97
CA ILE A 107 10.94 -0.87 5.36
C ILE A 107 10.65 0.36 6.24
N PRO A 108 9.67 0.30 7.16
CA PRO A 108 9.41 1.37 8.13
C PRO A 108 10.68 1.87 8.84
N GLY A 109 10.92 3.19 8.81
CA GLY A 109 12.15 3.81 9.31
C GLY A 109 13.29 3.91 8.30
N GLY A 110 13.10 3.41 7.09
CA GLY A 110 14.05 3.55 5.98
C GLY A 110 14.01 4.94 5.31
N LYS A 111 14.90 5.12 4.34
CA LYS A 111 15.16 6.44 3.70
C LYS A 111 13.96 7.03 2.98
N ASN A 112 13.19 6.20 2.29
CA ASN A 112 12.04 6.63 1.48
C ASN A 112 10.70 6.51 2.23
N THR A 113 10.75 6.29 3.53
CA THR A 113 9.56 6.06 4.37
C THR A 113 8.56 7.21 4.30
N GLY A 114 7.30 6.85 4.16
CA GLY A 114 6.13 7.73 4.22
C GLY A 114 5.00 7.08 5.01
N ALA A 115 3.92 7.81 5.27
CA ALA A 115 2.77 7.25 5.99
C ALA A 115 2.22 5.97 5.33
N ILE A 116 2.22 5.92 3.99
CA ILE A 116 1.76 4.74 3.23
C ILE A 116 2.65 3.52 3.45
N THR A 117 3.94 3.69 3.68
CA THR A 117 4.89 2.61 3.96
C THR A 117 4.42 1.77 5.15
N TYR A 118 3.98 2.43 6.23
CA TYR A 118 3.50 1.74 7.43
C TYR A 118 2.18 0.99 7.18
N CYS A 119 1.29 1.56 6.40
CA CYS A 119 0.05 0.91 6.04
C CYS A 119 0.31 -0.36 5.21
N VAL A 120 1.11 -0.22 4.16
CA VAL A 120 1.47 -1.37 3.30
C VAL A 120 2.20 -2.44 4.11
N TYR A 121 3.20 -2.06 4.91
CA TYR A 121 3.96 -3.00 5.72
C TYR A 121 3.12 -3.70 6.79
N TYR A 122 2.12 -3.01 7.35
CA TYR A 122 1.19 -3.56 8.35
C TYR A 122 0.28 -4.63 7.75
N TYR A 123 -0.29 -4.38 6.58
CA TYR A 123 -1.26 -5.28 5.96
C TYR A 123 -0.65 -6.31 5.01
N SER A 124 0.57 -6.08 4.52
CA SER A 124 1.17 -6.92 3.49
C SER A 124 2.69 -7.07 3.61
N GLU A 125 3.23 -8.00 2.83
CA GLU A 125 4.65 -8.13 2.54
C GLU A 125 4.89 -7.66 1.11
N PRO A 126 5.39 -6.41 0.93
CA PRO A 126 5.63 -5.87 -0.40
C PRO A 126 6.85 -6.53 -1.05
N GLN A 127 6.76 -6.74 -2.35
CA GLN A 127 7.82 -7.31 -3.18
C GLN A 127 7.91 -6.56 -4.51
N GLU A 128 9.10 -6.15 -4.89
CA GLU A 128 9.38 -5.68 -6.25
C GLU A 128 9.39 -6.88 -7.20
N VAL A 129 8.67 -6.75 -8.32
CA VAL A 129 8.55 -7.83 -9.32
C VAL A 129 9.41 -7.51 -10.54
N LEU A 130 9.23 -6.35 -11.14
CA LEU A 130 10.02 -5.91 -12.29
C LEU A 130 9.91 -4.40 -12.51
N THR A 131 10.97 -3.82 -13.08
CA THR A 131 10.99 -2.44 -13.55
C THR A 131 10.54 -2.37 -15.02
N VAL A 132 9.62 -1.46 -15.33
CA VAL A 132 9.13 -1.20 -16.67
C VAL A 132 9.71 0.14 -17.15
N PRO A 133 10.61 0.13 -18.17
CA PRO A 133 11.19 1.36 -18.65
C PRO A 133 10.13 2.25 -19.32
N ASN A 134 10.33 3.56 -19.24
CA ASN A 134 9.44 4.55 -19.84
C ASN A 134 9.26 4.38 -21.35
N THR A 135 10.27 3.87 -22.05
CA THR A 135 10.24 3.56 -23.48
C THR A 135 9.20 2.49 -23.87
N SER A 136 8.68 1.75 -22.90
CA SER A 136 7.63 0.74 -23.13
C SER A 136 6.22 1.34 -23.32
N PHE A 137 6.08 2.66 -23.20
CA PHE A 137 4.79 3.35 -23.26
C PHE A 137 4.69 4.32 -24.44
N VAL A 138 3.47 4.49 -24.96
CA VAL A 138 3.15 5.49 -25.98
C VAL A 138 1.91 6.26 -25.56
N PRO A 139 1.99 7.57 -25.31
CA PRO A 139 3.23 8.39 -25.28
C PRO A 139 4.15 8.01 -24.12
N GLU A 140 5.44 8.25 -24.32
CA GLU A 140 6.49 7.94 -23.34
C GLU A 140 6.35 8.84 -22.09
N PRO A 141 6.20 8.28 -20.87
CA PRO A 141 6.17 9.05 -19.64
C PRO A 141 7.58 9.51 -19.25
N LYS A 142 7.67 10.52 -18.36
CA LYS A 142 8.97 11.06 -17.90
C LYS A 142 9.69 10.15 -16.90
N VAL A 143 9.01 9.17 -16.34
CA VAL A 143 9.52 8.29 -15.26
C VAL A 143 9.26 6.83 -15.58
N CYS A 144 10.14 5.96 -15.11
CA CYS A 144 9.94 4.53 -15.17
C CYS A 144 8.79 4.10 -14.25
N SER A 145 8.21 2.96 -14.58
CA SER A 145 7.22 2.28 -13.74
C SER A 145 7.82 1.04 -13.11
N GLU A 146 7.17 0.56 -12.07
CA GLU A 146 7.53 -0.68 -11.42
C GLU A 146 6.29 -1.49 -11.10
N VAL A 147 6.36 -2.79 -11.32
CA VAL A 147 5.35 -3.73 -10.89
C VAL A 147 5.75 -4.23 -9.51
N ILE A 148 4.86 -4.04 -8.55
CA ILE A 148 5.02 -4.52 -7.19
C ILE A 148 3.90 -5.49 -6.84
N LYS A 149 4.20 -6.42 -5.95
CA LYS A 149 3.24 -7.37 -5.39
C LYS A 149 3.17 -7.18 -3.87
N LEU A 150 1.98 -6.97 -3.38
CA LEU A 150 1.67 -6.87 -1.95
C LEU A 150 1.04 -8.19 -1.52
N ASN A 151 1.79 -9.08 -0.88
CA ASN A 151 1.26 -10.33 -0.35
C ASN A 151 0.55 -10.04 0.98
N ILE A 152 -0.75 -10.27 1.05
CA ILE A 152 -1.56 -9.92 2.24
C ILE A 152 -1.14 -10.79 3.42
N ARG A 153 -0.84 -10.15 4.55
CA ARG A 153 -0.49 -10.85 5.78
C ARG A 153 -1.70 -11.51 6.41
N LYS A 154 -1.53 -12.72 6.92
CA LYS A 154 -2.54 -13.40 7.73
C LYS A 154 -2.60 -12.81 9.14
N GLU A 155 -1.46 -12.36 9.64
CA GLU A 155 -1.31 -11.75 10.97
C GLU A 155 -0.51 -10.46 10.84
N PRO A 156 -0.90 -9.38 11.53
CA PRO A 156 -0.15 -8.14 11.52
C PRO A 156 1.23 -8.31 12.18
N PRO A 157 2.25 -7.53 11.77
CA PRO A 157 3.62 -7.65 12.30
C PRO A 157 3.76 -7.10 13.73
N VAL A 158 2.78 -6.37 14.23
CA VAL A 158 2.76 -5.78 15.57
C VAL A 158 1.39 -5.90 16.20
N VAL A 159 1.34 -5.99 17.52
CA VAL A 159 0.09 -6.06 18.28
C VAL A 159 -0.38 -4.64 18.63
N LEU A 160 -1.58 -4.28 18.20
CA LEU A 160 -2.20 -2.98 18.45
C LEU A 160 -3.43 -3.13 19.34
N LYS A 161 -3.59 -2.21 20.31
CA LYS A 161 -4.83 -2.08 21.08
C LYS A 161 -5.94 -1.46 20.22
N ASP A 162 -5.59 -0.46 19.41
CA ASP A 162 -6.49 0.21 18.47
C ASP A 162 -5.74 0.57 17.18
N GLU A 163 -6.13 -0.09 16.10
CA GLU A 163 -5.58 0.12 14.76
C GLU A 163 -5.83 1.55 14.23
N LYS A 164 -7.00 2.13 14.57
CA LYS A 164 -7.34 3.49 14.12
C LYS A 164 -6.44 4.53 14.78
N ILE A 165 -6.12 4.34 16.08
CA ILE A 165 -5.18 5.22 16.80
C ILE A 165 -3.79 5.09 16.19
N PHE A 166 -3.33 3.87 15.88
CA PHE A 166 -2.04 3.64 15.25
C PHE A 166 -1.91 4.41 13.93
N PHE A 167 -2.85 4.23 12.99
CA PHE A 167 -2.78 4.93 11.71
C PHE A 167 -2.98 6.44 11.84
N LYS A 168 -3.74 6.90 12.82
CA LYS A 168 -3.87 8.33 13.13
C LYS A 168 -2.54 8.92 13.60
N VAL A 169 -1.80 8.21 14.46
CA VAL A 169 -0.47 8.61 14.94
C VAL A 169 0.54 8.64 13.79
N VAL A 170 0.60 7.57 12.99
CA VAL A 170 1.45 7.51 11.79
C VAL A 170 1.13 8.68 10.86
N LYS A 171 -0.11 8.85 10.45
CA LYS A 171 -0.52 9.94 9.55
C LYS A 171 -0.14 11.32 10.09
N ALA A 172 -0.40 11.58 11.37
CA ALA A 172 -0.07 12.85 12.01
C ALA A 172 1.43 13.13 12.01
N SER A 173 2.27 12.11 12.19
CA SER A 173 3.74 12.26 12.20
C SER A 173 4.30 12.67 10.83
N PHE A 174 3.62 12.29 9.72
CA PHE A 174 4.05 12.62 8.36
C PHE A 174 3.40 13.88 7.78
N MET A 175 2.37 14.45 8.42
CA MET A 175 1.74 15.70 7.96
C MET A 175 2.70 16.89 7.98
N GLN A 176 3.66 16.90 8.90
CA GLN A 176 4.63 17.99 9.09
C GLN A 176 6.07 17.44 9.11
N ARG A 177 6.55 16.90 7.99
CA ARG A 177 7.86 16.23 7.86
C ARG A 177 9.07 16.97 8.43
N ARG A 178 9.03 18.32 8.46
CA ARG A 178 10.12 19.15 9.04
C ARG A 178 10.04 19.33 10.56
N LYS A 179 8.98 18.84 11.20
CA LYS A 179 8.82 18.92 12.67
C LYS A 179 9.26 17.63 13.34
N THR A 180 9.59 17.73 14.63
CA THR A 180 9.79 16.54 15.48
C THR A 180 8.48 15.80 15.66
N LEU A 181 8.56 14.51 15.96
CA LEU A 181 7.39 13.66 16.23
C LEU A 181 6.50 14.30 17.32
N LEU A 182 7.11 14.71 18.43
CA LEU A 182 6.42 15.41 19.53
C LEU A 182 5.55 16.57 19.04
N ASN A 183 6.15 17.47 18.26
CA ASN A 183 5.43 18.64 17.77
C ASN A 183 4.40 18.27 16.69
N GLY A 184 4.68 17.28 15.84
CA GLY A 184 3.74 16.78 14.82
C GLY A 184 2.47 16.21 15.45
N LEU A 185 2.63 15.35 16.45
CA LEU A 185 1.51 14.71 17.15
C LEU A 185 0.70 15.70 18.01
N ALA A 186 1.39 16.60 18.73
CA ALA A 186 0.72 17.64 19.52
C ALA A 186 -0.10 18.59 18.63
N ASN A 187 0.48 19.07 17.52
CA ASN A 187 -0.20 19.95 16.57
C ASN A 187 -1.41 19.29 15.89
N ALA A 188 -1.35 17.98 15.70
CA ALA A 188 -2.47 17.20 15.16
C ALA A 188 -3.54 16.86 16.21
N GLY A 189 -3.36 17.30 17.46
CA GLY A 189 -4.32 17.03 18.53
C GLY A 189 -4.41 15.57 18.95
N ILE A 190 -3.32 14.80 18.79
CA ILE A 190 -3.28 13.38 19.19
C ILE A 190 -3.32 13.26 20.72
N ALA A 191 -2.47 14.03 21.41
CA ALA A 191 -2.46 14.15 22.87
C ALA A 191 -1.78 15.45 23.28
N SER A 192 -1.81 15.79 24.59
CA SER A 192 -1.09 16.93 25.13
C SER A 192 0.43 16.73 24.98
N LYS A 193 1.15 17.83 24.93
CA LYS A 193 2.61 17.80 24.76
C LYS A 193 3.31 17.12 25.93
N GLU A 194 2.78 17.30 27.13
CA GLU A 194 3.24 16.70 28.38
C GLU A 194 3.12 15.17 28.31
N LYS A 195 1.91 14.67 27.97
CA LYS A 195 1.69 13.22 27.82
C LYS A 195 2.58 12.59 26.74
N LEU A 196 2.77 13.29 25.61
CA LEU A 196 3.65 12.80 24.55
C LEU A 196 5.11 12.75 24.99
N LYS A 197 5.59 13.70 25.79
CA LYS A 197 6.94 13.66 26.37
C LYS A 197 7.14 12.48 27.29
N GLU A 198 6.18 12.24 28.21
CA GLU A 198 6.19 11.07 29.09
C GLU A 198 6.31 9.77 28.30
N ILE A 199 5.46 9.60 27.27
CA ILE A 199 5.50 8.42 26.40
C ILE A 199 6.87 8.26 25.72
N LEU A 200 7.43 9.33 25.15
CA LEU A 200 8.73 9.25 24.49
C LEU A 200 9.84 8.90 25.47
N GLN A 201 9.84 9.45 26.70
CA GLN A 201 10.80 9.13 27.76
C GLN A 201 10.71 7.66 28.19
N GLU A 202 9.50 7.13 28.41
CA GLU A 202 9.27 5.72 28.74
C GLU A 202 9.78 4.77 27.66
N LEU A 203 9.71 5.17 26.39
CA LEU A 203 10.19 4.41 25.25
C LEU A 203 11.67 4.66 24.91
N ASN A 204 12.38 5.45 25.73
CA ASN A 204 13.78 5.86 25.50
C ASN A 204 13.97 6.55 24.13
N LEU A 205 12.97 7.29 23.66
CA LEU A 205 13.02 8.06 22.42
C LEU A 205 13.35 9.53 22.71
N SER A 206 14.20 10.12 21.87
CA SER A 206 14.54 11.54 21.96
C SER A 206 13.32 12.41 21.66
N GLU A 207 13.12 13.53 22.40
CA GLU A 207 12.10 14.53 22.07
C GLU A 207 12.28 15.16 20.67
N ASN A 208 13.51 15.07 20.13
CA ASN A 208 13.87 15.58 18.80
C ASN A 208 13.70 14.54 17.68
N VAL A 209 13.26 13.32 17.99
CA VAL A 209 13.06 12.26 16.99
C VAL A 209 12.05 12.68 15.95
N ARG A 210 12.26 12.26 14.71
CA ARG A 210 11.31 12.47 13.59
C ARG A 210 10.57 11.18 13.30
N GLY A 211 9.32 11.29 12.88
CA GLY A 211 8.50 10.13 12.54
C GLY A 211 9.12 9.23 11.46
N GLU A 212 9.80 9.83 10.48
CA GLU A 212 10.43 9.08 9.38
C GLU A 212 11.55 8.12 9.82
N SER A 213 12.13 8.30 11.02
CA SER A 213 13.21 7.45 11.54
C SER A 213 12.74 6.32 12.45
N LEU A 214 11.44 6.21 12.71
CA LEU A 214 10.88 5.19 13.59
C LEU A 214 10.47 3.92 12.81
N GLY A 215 10.73 2.76 13.41
CA GLY A 215 10.20 1.49 12.96
C GLY A 215 8.71 1.33 13.28
N ILE A 216 8.10 0.28 12.76
CA ILE A 216 6.67 0.01 13.00
C ILE A 216 6.40 -0.34 14.47
N GLU A 217 7.34 -1.02 15.14
CA GLU A 217 7.26 -1.40 16.54
C GLU A 217 7.17 -0.17 17.43
N GLN A 218 8.02 0.83 17.20
CA GLN A 218 8.03 2.08 17.97
C GLN A 218 6.73 2.86 17.81
N PHE A 219 6.17 2.91 16.58
CA PHE A 219 4.85 3.51 16.38
C PHE A 219 3.74 2.73 17.06
N ALA A 220 3.82 1.40 17.07
CA ALA A 220 2.86 0.54 17.77
C ALA A 220 2.89 0.78 19.29
N GLU A 221 4.08 0.88 19.89
CA GLU A 221 4.24 1.17 21.32
C GLU A 221 3.70 2.55 21.68
N ILE A 222 3.97 3.59 20.87
CA ILE A 222 3.42 4.93 21.06
C ILE A 222 1.88 4.90 20.98
N ALA A 223 1.32 4.25 19.97
CA ALA A 223 -0.13 4.14 19.80
C ALA A 223 -0.77 3.38 20.97
N ASN A 224 -0.18 2.27 21.41
CA ASN A 224 -0.68 1.46 22.53
C ASN A 224 -0.64 2.20 23.88
N LYS A 225 0.27 3.16 24.07
CA LYS A 225 0.32 4.02 25.26
C LYS A 225 -0.68 5.19 25.21
N LEU A 226 -1.22 5.49 24.04
CA LEU A 226 -2.25 6.52 23.83
C LEU A 226 -3.67 5.97 24.01
N CYS A 227 -3.84 4.66 23.94
CA CYS A 227 -5.05 3.93 24.33
C CYS A 227 -5.10 3.74 25.87
#